data_e0f8ce6f09d23fe2241b9a3b75f5d2e9
#
_entry.id   e0f8ce6f09d23fe2241b9a3b75f5d2e9
#
_cell.length_a   1.000
_cell.length_b   1.000
_cell.length_c   1.000
_cell.angle_alpha   90.00
_cell.angle_beta   90.00
_cell.angle_gamma   90.00
#
_symmetry.space_group_name_H-M   'P 1'
#
loop_
_entity.id
_entity.type
_entity.pdbx_description
1 polymer ?
#
loop_
_entity_poly.entity_id
_entity_poly.type
_entity_poly.pdbx_seq_one_letter_code
_entity_poly.pdbx_strand_id
1 'polypeptide(L)'
;MSLSPARRILRFDEYARIRHPTPYVVDVARDGTRLVLFGGRHSSDPTDPMFERIEETFARVAPAFALHEGTPPAVEPEREIAIRRHGEAGLVRHLAARAGIETASMDIPLPEEARLLLREVTPGEALVYLVVRQLASFNRKTARMDFAGYFAEFFALIGPALSLDVDWPLVEREHRRVLGRPLSPRDVTAFETDPMRDELPTQRLSRRSNRLRDEHMLAQLRAAVGTHGRVFATVGVSHAVMLEPALRASWTASAKFKPTSAGAWASEPKQMGTRSCAASWTMRGLG
;
A
#
# COMPACT_ATOMS: atom_id res chain seq x y z
N MET A 1 19.23 -16.73 -21.34
CA MET A 1 17.97 -15.94 -21.36
C MET A 1 17.84 -15.18 -20.04
N SER A 2 17.84 -13.85 -20.04
CA SER A 2 17.63 -13.05 -18.81
C SER A 2 16.16 -13.13 -18.43
N LEU A 3 15.87 -13.54 -17.18
CA LEU A 3 14.51 -13.55 -16.66
C LEU A 3 13.93 -12.12 -16.68
N SER A 4 12.61 -11.99 -16.99
CA SER A 4 11.90 -10.73 -16.81
C SER A 4 12.09 -10.23 -15.36
N PRO A 5 12.28 -8.91 -15.13
CA PRO A 5 12.41 -8.35 -13.79
C PRO A 5 11.32 -8.80 -12.81
N ALA A 6 10.06 -8.89 -13.27
CA ALA A 6 8.96 -9.39 -12.45
C ALA A 6 9.18 -10.82 -11.93
N ARG A 7 9.85 -11.68 -12.70
CA ARG A 7 10.17 -13.05 -12.25
C ARG A 7 11.25 -13.12 -11.17
N ARG A 8 11.86 -12.00 -10.82
CA ARG A 8 12.86 -11.88 -9.73
C ARG A 8 12.30 -11.34 -8.44
N ILE A 9 11.01 -10.99 -8.40
CA ILE A 9 10.34 -10.68 -7.12
C ILE A 9 10.29 -11.97 -6.32
N LEU A 10 10.73 -11.93 -5.06
CA LEU A 10 10.73 -13.11 -4.19
C LEU A 10 9.30 -13.61 -3.95
N ARG A 11 9.19 -14.92 -3.71
CA ARG A 11 7.96 -15.52 -3.21
C ARG A 11 7.98 -15.51 -1.67
N PHE A 12 6.85 -15.72 -1.05
CA PHE A 12 6.76 -15.73 0.42
C PHE A 12 7.59 -16.85 1.07
N ASP A 13 7.70 -18.01 0.41
CA ASP A 13 8.57 -19.10 0.89
C ASP A 13 10.08 -18.78 0.80
N GLU A 14 10.48 -17.94 -0.13
CA GLU A 14 11.85 -17.42 -0.25
C GLU A 14 12.07 -16.30 0.78
N TYR A 15 11.11 -15.37 0.90
CA TYR A 15 11.14 -14.30 1.90
C TYR A 15 11.27 -14.84 3.33
N ALA A 16 10.52 -15.91 3.67
CA ALA A 16 10.56 -16.54 4.99
C ALA A 16 11.95 -16.99 5.46
N ARG A 17 12.89 -17.20 4.51
CA ARG A 17 14.25 -17.64 4.80
C ARG A 17 15.23 -16.49 4.95
N ILE A 18 14.79 -15.26 4.69
CA ILE A 18 15.65 -14.08 4.71
C ILE A 18 15.53 -13.39 6.08
N ARG A 19 16.64 -13.30 6.79
CA ARG A 19 16.74 -12.45 7.98
C ARG A 19 17.08 -11.03 7.53
N HIS A 20 16.30 -10.07 7.94
CA HIS A 20 16.52 -8.67 7.60
C HIS A 20 16.24 -7.74 8.78
N PRO A 21 16.90 -6.57 8.86
CA PRO A 21 16.56 -5.53 9.83
C PRO A 21 15.22 -4.86 9.49
N THR A 22 14.68 -4.13 10.44
CA THR A 22 13.57 -3.20 10.23
C THR A 22 13.95 -1.85 10.86
N PRO A 23 13.96 -0.75 10.10
CA PRO A 23 13.61 -0.65 8.69
C PRO A 23 14.66 -1.30 7.75
N TYR A 24 14.20 -1.64 6.53
CA TYR A 24 15.01 -2.24 5.47
C TYR A 24 15.13 -1.26 4.29
N VAL A 25 16.33 -0.92 3.88
CA VAL A 25 16.54 0.11 2.86
C VAL A 25 17.22 -0.49 1.63
N VAL A 26 16.56 -0.41 0.50
CA VAL A 26 17.13 -0.72 -0.81
C VAL A 26 17.54 0.58 -1.48
N ASP A 27 18.84 0.74 -1.71
CA ASP A 27 19.42 1.89 -2.40
C ASP A 27 20.09 1.39 -3.69
N VAL A 28 19.59 1.84 -4.82
CA VAL A 28 20.13 1.51 -6.15
C VAL A 28 20.34 2.79 -6.96
N ALA A 29 21.55 2.92 -7.50
CA ALA A 29 21.94 4.08 -8.30
C ALA A 29 22.74 3.64 -9.53
N ARG A 30 22.51 4.31 -10.66
CA ARG A 30 23.24 4.14 -11.90
C ARG A 30 23.00 5.30 -12.88
N ASP A 31 24.02 5.72 -13.57
CA ASP A 31 23.93 6.66 -14.70
C ASP A 31 23.12 7.94 -14.36
N GLY A 32 23.35 8.52 -13.15
CA GLY A 32 22.66 9.71 -12.68
C GLY A 32 21.23 9.47 -12.16
N THR A 33 20.72 8.24 -12.24
CA THR A 33 19.44 7.85 -11.61
C THR A 33 19.67 7.20 -10.24
N ARG A 34 18.72 7.40 -9.31
CA ARG A 34 18.73 6.78 -7.98
C ARG A 34 17.34 6.48 -7.49
N LEU A 35 17.15 5.29 -6.95
CA LEU A 35 15.96 4.92 -6.19
C LEU A 35 16.38 4.51 -4.78
N VAL A 36 15.73 5.09 -3.79
CA VAL A 36 15.76 4.58 -2.42
C VAL A 36 14.36 4.12 -2.04
N LEU A 37 14.23 2.82 -1.79
CA LEU A 37 13.01 2.19 -1.28
C LEU A 37 13.20 1.89 0.20
N PHE A 38 12.43 2.57 1.04
CA PHE A 38 12.50 2.46 2.50
C PHE A 38 11.36 1.56 3.00
N GLY A 39 11.71 0.36 3.47
CA GLY A 39 10.79 -0.61 4.06
C GLY A 39 10.56 -0.36 5.55
N GLY A 40 9.37 0.11 5.90
CA GLY A 40 8.96 0.43 7.27
C GLY A 40 8.14 -0.66 7.96
N ARG A 41 7.72 -0.42 9.18
CA ARG A 41 6.90 -1.32 10.00
C ARG A 41 5.45 -0.87 10.19
N HIS A 42 5.00 0.11 9.44
CA HIS A 42 3.66 0.70 9.54
C HIS A 42 3.34 1.27 10.93
N SER A 43 4.23 2.10 11.46
CA SER A 43 4.00 2.83 12.70
C SER A 43 3.13 4.07 12.47
N SER A 44 2.38 4.48 13.50
CA SER A 44 1.72 5.78 13.60
C SER A 44 2.13 6.56 14.86
N ASP A 45 3.17 6.10 15.54
CA ASP A 45 3.73 6.77 16.70
C ASP A 45 4.83 7.77 16.26
N PRO A 46 4.61 9.10 16.40
CA PRO A 46 5.60 10.10 15.97
C PRO A 46 6.94 10.02 16.68
N THR A 47 7.02 9.32 17.81
CA THR A 47 8.25 9.13 18.59
C THR A 47 9.06 7.91 18.12
N ASP A 48 8.51 7.11 17.17
CA ASP A 48 9.24 6.00 16.59
C ASP A 48 10.48 6.50 15.83
N PRO A 49 11.70 6.07 16.18
CA PRO A 49 12.94 6.53 15.54
C PRO A 49 13.03 6.19 14.05
N MET A 50 12.14 5.33 13.56
CA MET A 50 12.03 5.05 12.13
C MET A 50 11.72 6.32 11.34
N PHE A 51 10.90 7.23 11.88
CA PHE A 51 10.51 8.45 11.18
C PHE A 51 11.68 9.43 11.02
N GLU A 52 12.54 9.57 12.00
CA GLU A 52 13.78 10.34 11.87
C GLU A 52 14.67 9.77 10.75
N ARG A 53 14.78 8.44 10.67
CA ARG A 53 15.54 7.77 9.59
C ARG A 53 14.92 7.98 8.21
N ILE A 54 13.59 8.08 8.11
CA ILE A 54 12.91 8.46 6.85
C ILE A 54 13.30 9.87 6.47
N GLU A 55 13.24 10.84 7.39
CA GLU A 55 13.58 12.24 7.16
C GLU A 55 15.03 12.42 6.74
N GLU A 56 15.97 11.81 7.46
CA GLU A 56 17.40 11.83 7.12
C GLU A 56 17.67 11.23 5.73
N THR A 57 17.02 10.09 5.45
CA THR A 57 17.20 9.41 4.16
C THR A 57 16.60 10.23 3.03
N PHE A 58 15.40 10.80 3.22
CA PHE A 58 14.76 11.69 2.25
C PHE A 58 15.64 12.92 1.94
N ALA A 59 16.15 13.58 2.98
CA ALA A 59 17.04 14.74 2.83
C ALA A 59 18.33 14.38 2.08
N ARG A 60 18.97 13.25 2.42
CA ARG A 60 20.19 12.76 1.77
C ARG A 60 19.99 12.41 0.31
N VAL A 61 18.82 11.87 -0.06
CA VAL A 61 18.48 11.52 -1.44
C VAL A 61 18.17 12.75 -2.26
N ALA A 62 17.61 13.78 -1.64
CA ALA A 62 17.08 14.98 -2.28
C ALA A 62 16.26 14.62 -3.52
N PRO A 63 15.14 13.86 -3.36
CA PRO A 63 14.42 13.29 -4.48
C PRO A 63 13.76 14.37 -5.34
N ALA A 64 13.53 14.07 -6.62
CA ALA A 64 12.71 14.88 -7.51
C ALA A 64 11.25 14.42 -7.52
N PHE A 65 10.99 13.22 -6.99
CA PHE A 65 9.65 12.63 -6.89
C PHE A 65 9.62 11.65 -5.72
N ALA A 66 8.46 11.54 -5.04
CA ALA A 66 8.31 10.59 -3.96
C ALA A 66 7.09 9.68 -4.13
N LEU A 67 7.24 8.42 -3.69
CA LEU A 67 6.19 7.41 -3.73
C LEU A 67 5.89 6.87 -2.32
N HIS A 68 4.67 6.43 -2.12
CA HIS A 68 4.25 5.76 -0.88
C HIS A 68 3.32 4.60 -1.14
N GLU A 69 3.24 3.67 -0.20
CA GLU A 69 2.25 2.59 -0.20
C GLU A 69 0.88 3.11 0.26
N GLY A 70 -0.19 2.48 -0.24
CA GLY A 70 -1.57 2.71 0.17
C GLY A 70 -2.23 3.90 -0.51
N THR A 71 -3.49 4.14 -0.15
CA THR A 71 -4.28 5.26 -0.69
C THR A 71 -3.63 6.60 -0.31
N PRO A 72 -3.54 7.57 -1.25
CA PRO A 72 -2.95 8.85 -0.96
C PRO A 72 -3.68 9.57 0.19
N PRO A 73 -3.02 9.83 1.32
CA PRO A 73 -3.64 10.61 2.40
C PRO A 73 -3.67 12.10 2.07
N ALA A 74 -4.46 12.88 2.81
CA ALA A 74 -4.36 14.32 2.77
C ALA A 74 -2.93 14.79 3.14
N VAL A 75 -2.51 15.93 2.59
CA VAL A 75 -1.27 16.58 3.01
C VAL A 75 -1.53 17.30 4.32
N GLU A 76 -0.90 16.83 5.39
CA GLU A 76 -0.98 17.47 6.70
C GLU A 76 0.15 18.49 6.86
N PRO A 77 -0.14 19.71 7.35
CA PRO A 77 0.87 20.75 7.51
C PRO A 77 1.86 20.44 8.65
N GLU A 78 1.43 19.67 9.64
CA GLU A 78 2.23 19.33 10.81
C GLU A 78 2.72 17.88 10.72
N ARG A 79 4.03 17.70 10.95
CA ARG A 79 4.72 16.39 10.93
C ARG A 79 4.03 15.34 11.80
N GLU A 80 3.75 15.70 13.04
CA GLU A 80 3.16 14.76 14.01
C GLU A 80 1.75 14.34 13.63
N ILE A 81 0.96 15.25 13.08
CA ILE A 81 -0.40 14.96 12.61
C ILE A 81 -0.32 14.04 11.39
N ALA A 82 0.59 14.31 10.45
CA ALA A 82 0.82 13.47 9.29
C ALA A 82 1.13 12.02 9.69
N ILE A 83 2.03 11.84 10.66
CA ILE A 83 2.42 10.52 11.16
C ILE A 83 1.26 9.85 11.91
N ARG A 84 0.63 10.53 12.88
CA ARG A 84 -0.45 9.95 13.69
C ARG A 84 -1.64 9.47 12.84
N ARG A 85 -1.96 10.20 11.78
CA ARG A 85 -3.09 9.88 10.91
C ARG A 85 -2.76 8.87 9.82
N HIS A 86 -1.56 8.96 9.27
CA HIS A 86 -1.23 8.32 8.00
C HIS A 86 0.12 7.60 7.97
N GLY A 87 0.83 7.53 9.09
CA GLY A 87 2.10 6.81 9.21
C GLY A 87 3.17 7.31 8.21
N GLU A 88 3.90 6.36 7.62
CA GLU A 88 4.98 6.64 6.66
C GLU A 88 4.47 7.40 5.42
N ALA A 89 3.30 7.05 4.89
CA ALA A 89 2.73 7.73 3.72
C ALA A 89 2.43 9.20 4.01
N GLY A 90 1.89 9.50 5.21
CA GLY A 90 1.65 10.86 5.66
C GLY A 90 2.93 11.68 5.77
N LEU A 91 3.96 11.11 6.39
CA LEU A 91 5.25 11.77 6.53
C LEU A 91 5.89 12.05 5.16
N VAL A 92 5.89 11.09 4.23
CA VAL A 92 6.46 11.29 2.89
C VAL A 92 5.74 12.41 2.14
N ARG A 93 4.41 12.46 2.21
CA ARG A 93 3.65 13.56 1.59
C ARG A 93 3.93 14.92 2.24
N HIS A 94 4.08 14.95 3.57
CA HIS A 94 4.48 16.16 4.30
C HIS A 94 5.86 16.67 3.85
N LEU A 95 6.86 15.76 3.80
CA LEU A 95 8.23 16.11 3.38
C LEU A 95 8.27 16.58 1.93
N ALA A 96 7.56 15.90 1.03
CA ALA A 96 7.48 16.25 -0.38
C ALA A 96 6.83 17.62 -0.59
N ALA A 97 5.74 17.92 0.11
CA ALA A 97 5.08 19.23 0.05
C ALA A 97 6.02 20.34 0.51
N ARG A 98 6.77 20.12 1.59
CA ARG A 98 7.77 21.08 2.06
C ARG A 98 8.95 21.27 1.09
N ALA A 99 9.30 20.22 0.35
CA ALA A 99 10.35 20.26 -0.66
C ALA A 99 9.85 20.77 -2.03
N GLY A 100 8.55 21.01 -2.20
CA GLY A 100 7.96 21.45 -3.46
C GLY A 100 7.99 20.36 -4.56
N ILE A 101 8.01 19.08 -4.20
CA ILE A 101 8.01 17.97 -5.14
C ILE A 101 6.69 17.21 -5.12
N GLU A 102 6.38 16.54 -6.23
CA GLU A 102 5.17 15.73 -6.36
C GLU A 102 5.30 14.36 -5.68
N THR A 103 4.14 13.81 -5.30
CA THR A 103 4.03 12.45 -4.75
C THR A 103 2.92 11.67 -5.44
N ALA A 104 3.07 10.34 -5.45
CA ALA A 104 1.98 9.44 -5.86
C ALA A 104 1.96 8.17 -5.01
N SER A 105 0.80 7.50 -5.00
CA SER A 105 0.73 6.12 -4.52
C SER A 105 1.35 5.18 -5.55
N MET A 106 2.11 4.21 -5.08
CA MET A 106 2.59 3.11 -5.93
C MET A 106 1.78 1.82 -5.74
N ASP A 107 0.72 1.88 -4.95
CA ASP A 107 -0.16 0.73 -4.72
C ASP A 107 -1.25 0.61 -5.80
N ILE A 108 -1.76 -0.60 -5.99
CA ILE A 108 -2.91 -0.82 -6.87
C ILE A 108 -4.14 -0.16 -6.22
N PRO A 109 -4.92 0.64 -6.95
CA PRO A 109 -6.22 1.11 -6.46
C PRO A 109 -7.11 -0.07 -6.08
N LEU A 110 -7.75 0.00 -4.91
CA LEU A 110 -8.54 -1.10 -4.38
C LEU A 110 -9.62 -1.67 -5.34
N PRO A 111 -10.36 -0.85 -6.11
CA PRO A 111 -11.27 -1.38 -7.13
C PRO A 111 -10.57 -2.14 -8.26
N GLU A 112 -9.36 -1.76 -8.60
CA GLU A 112 -8.56 -2.45 -9.62
C GLU A 112 -8.03 -3.78 -9.06
N GLU A 113 -7.52 -3.78 -7.83
CA GLU A 113 -7.12 -5.00 -7.13
C GLU A 113 -8.29 -6.01 -7.08
N ALA A 114 -9.49 -5.55 -6.72
CA ALA A 114 -10.69 -6.38 -6.70
C ALA A 114 -10.94 -7.03 -8.08
N ARG A 115 -10.91 -6.26 -9.16
CA ARG A 115 -11.08 -6.79 -10.53
C ARG A 115 -9.98 -7.78 -10.93
N LEU A 116 -8.74 -7.56 -10.50
CA LEU A 116 -7.64 -8.48 -10.77
C LEU A 116 -7.82 -9.82 -10.07
N LEU A 117 -8.32 -9.81 -8.83
CA LEU A 117 -8.65 -11.03 -8.09
C LEU A 117 -9.76 -11.84 -8.74
N LEU A 118 -10.76 -11.19 -9.35
CA LEU A 118 -11.86 -11.88 -10.06
C LEU A 118 -11.43 -12.70 -11.27
N ARG A 119 -10.19 -12.57 -11.72
CA ARG A 119 -9.64 -13.45 -12.78
C ARG A 119 -9.35 -14.86 -12.30
N GLU A 120 -9.30 -15.09 -10.99
CA GLU A 120 -8.85 -16.34 -10.38
C GLU A 120 -9.85 -16.89 -9.34
N VAL A 121 -10.71 -16.03 -8.79
CA VAL A 121 -11.65 -16.42 -7.73
C VAL A 121 -13.05 -15.83 -7.96
N THR A 122 -14.02 -16.38 -7.26
CA THR A 122 -15.41 -15.87 -7.32
C THR A 122 -15.54 -14.51 -6.63
N PRO A 123 -16.56 -13.70 -6.99
CA PRO A 123 -16.83 -12.43 -6.32
C PRO A 123 -16.98 -12.56 -4.80
N GLY A 124 -17.61 -13.63 -4.32
CA GLY A 124 -17.77 -13.89 -2.88
C GLY A 124 -16.45 -14.18 -2.17
N GLU A 125 -15.54 -14.93 -2.78
CA GLU A 125 -14.19 -15.17 -2.22
C GLU A 125 -13.36 -13.90 -2.18
N ALA A 126 -13.39 -13.11 -3.25
CA ALA A 126 -12.71 -11.81 -3.30
C ALA A 126 -13.29 -10.86 -2.24
N LEU A 127 -14.62 -10.80 -2.10
CA LEU A 127 -15.31 -10.01 -1.07
C LEU A 127 -14.82 -10.38 0.33
N VAL A 128 -14.85 -11.68 0.67
CA VAL A 128 -14.44 -12.17 2.00
C VAL A 128 -12.99 -11.78 2.28
N TYR A 129 -12.09 -12.00 1.34
CA TYR A 129 -10.69 -11.64 1.51
C TYR A 129 -10.50 -10.13 1.76
N LEU A 130 -11.11 -9.29 0.91
CA LEU A 130 -10.96 -7.84 1.01
C LEU A 130 -11.54 -7.31 2.33
N VAL A 131 -12.71 -7.80 2.75
CA VAL A 131 -13.35 -7.39 4.01
C VAL A 131 -12.55 -7.86 5.22
N VAL A 132 -12.11 -9.11 5.25
CA VAL A 132 -11.32 -9.67 6.37
C VAL A 132 -9.99 -8.94 6.50
N ARG A 133 -9.29 -8.66 5.39
CA ARG A 133 -8.08 -7.83 5.41
C ARG A 133 -8.34 -6.44 5.99
N GLN A 134 -9.46 -5.83 5.60
CA GLN A 134 -9.83 -4.51 6.07
C GLN A 134 -10.23 -4.48 7.53
N LEU A 135 -10.95 -5.52 8.00
CA LEU A 135 -11.26 -5.72 9.42
C LEU A 135 -10.00 -5.88 10.26
N ALA A 136 -9.05 -6.72 9.83
CA ALA A 136 -7.76 -6.89 10.50
C ALA A 136 -6.98 -5.58 10.60
N SER A 137 -7.00 -4.77 9.54
CA SER A 137 -6.38 -3.44 9.54
C SER A 137 -7.10 -2.47 10.47
N PHE A 138 -8.43 -2.46 10.45
CA PHE A 138 -9.26 -1.61 11.29
C PHE A 138 -9.06 -1.93 12.78
N ASN A 139 -9.08 -3.20 13.14
CA ASN A 139 -8.96 -3.67 14.54
C ASN A 139 -7.58 -3.37 15.15
N ARG A 140 -6.54 -3.18 14.35
CA ARG A 140 -5.20 -2.77 14.83
C ARG A 140 -5.08 -1.27 15.12
N LYS A 141 -5.99 -0.45 14.62
CA LYS A 141 -5.92 1.00 14.82
C LYS A 141 -6.31 1.36 16.25
N THR A 142 -5.50 2.18 16.89
CA THR A 142 -5.76 2.67 18.25
C THR A 142 -6.75 3.84 18.30
N ALA A 143 -6.87 4.59 17.19
CA ALA A 143 -7.81 5.68 17.08
C ALA A 143 -9.25 5.15 17.00
N ARG A 144 -10.15 5.75 17.77
CA ARG A 144 -11.60 5.47 17.65
C ARG A 144 -12.09 6.01 16.31
N MET A 145 -12.47 5.09 15.42
CA MET A 145 -13.08 5.39 14.14
C MET A 145 -14.53 4.90 14.15
N ASP A 146 -15.39 5.61 13.44
CA ASP A 146 -16.76 5.13 13.17
C ASP A 146 -16.69 3.88 12.31
N PHE A 147 -16.99 2.73 12.92
CA PHE A 147 -16.97 1.43 12.26
C PHE A 147 -18.00 1.35 11.14
N ALA A 148 -19.22 1.83 11.40
CA ALA A 148 -20.32 1.71 10.45
C ALA A 148 -20.06 2.60 9.22
N GLY A 149 -19.70 3.86 9.42
CA GLY A 149 -19.37 4.79 8.34
C GLY A 149 -18.16 4.32 7.53
N TYR A 150 -17.12 3.86 8.20
CA TYR A 150 -15.91 3.35 7.53
C TYR A 150 -16.21 2.17 6.60
N PHE A 151 -16.99 1.18 7.06
CA PHE A 151 -17.32 0.02 6.24
C PHE A 151 -18.38 0.32 5.17
N ALA A 152 -19.27 1.28 5.40
CA ALA A 152 -20.19 1.75 4.36
C ALA A 152 -19.43 2.35 3.17
N GLU A 153 -18.45 3.22 3.43
CA GLU A 153 -17.57 3.77 2.37
C GLU A 153 -16.75 2.69 1.69
N PHE A 154 -16.21 1.74 2.46
CA PHE A 154 -15.46 0.62 1.92
C PHE A 154 -16.31 -0.26 1.00
N PHE A 155 -17.54 -0.59 1.40
CA PHE A 155 -18.48 -1.39 0.59
C PHE A 155 -18.90 -0.65 -0.69
N ALA A 156 -19.17 0.65 -0.60
CA ALA A 156 -19.46 1.48 -1.76
C ALA A 156 -18.29 1.52 -2.76
N LEU A 157 -17.05 1.43 -2.28
CA LEU A 157 -15.87 1.42 -3.12
C LEU A 157 -15.64 0.07 -3.82
N ILE A 158 -15.82 -1.07 -3.13
CA ILE A 158 -15.51 -2.38 -3.70
C ILE A 158 -16.70 -3.03 -4.42
N GLY A 159 -17.93 -2.74 -4.03
CA GLY A 159 -19.14 -3.36 -4.55
C GLY A 159 -19.23 -3.31 -6.08
N PRO A 160 -19.12 -2.13 -6.70
CA PRO A 160 -19.14 -2.01 -8.17
C PRO A 160 -18.02 -2.79 -8.86
N ALA A 161 -16.83 -2.87 -8.23
CA ALA A 161 -15.70 -3.61 -8.81
C ALA A 161 -15.90 -5.13 -8.76
N LEU A 162 -16.67 -5.63 -7.79
CA LEU A 162 -17.03 -7.02 -7.62
C LEU A 162 -18.37 -7.38 -8.32
N SER A 163 -19.09 -6.40 -8.85
CA SER A 163 -20.46 -6.53 -9.37
C SER A 163 -21.43 -7.09 -8.31
N LEU A 164 -21.30 -6.60 -7.07
CA LEU A 164 -22.09 -6.99 -5.92
C LEU A 164 -22.72 -5.76 -5.25
N ASP A 165 -23.94 -5.92 -4.76
CA ASP A 165 -24.53 -5.01 -3.78
C ASP A 165 -24.09 -5.45 -2.38
N VAL A 166 -23.04 -4.81 -1.86
CA VAL A 166 -22.33 -5.27 -0.66
C VAL A 166 -22.95 -4.68 0.59
N ASP A 167 -23.44 -5.58 1.45
CA ASP A 167 -23.91 -5.28 2.80
C ASP A 167 -23.37 -6.31 3.81
N TRP A 168 -23.62 -6.10 5.10
CA TRP A 168 -23.17 -7.03 6.13
C TRP A 168 -23.81 -8.42 6.01
N PRO A 169 -25.13 -8.58 5.74
CA PRO A 169 -25.75 -9.88 5.48
C PRO A 169 -25.08 -10.67 4.36
N LEU A 170 -24.70 -10.01 3.25
CA LEU A 170 -23.94 -10.65 2.17
C LEU A 170 -22.56 -11.08 2.65
N VAL A 171 -21.83 -10.19 3.33
CA VAL A 171 -20.49 -10.48 3.86
C VAL A 171 -20.53 -11.69 4.82
N GLU A 172 -21.46 -11.74 5.76
CA GLU A 172 -21.60 -12.83 6.73
C GLU A 172 -21.94 -14.17 6.05
N ARG A 173 -22.82 -14.15 5.05
CA ARG A 173 -23.18 -15.35 4.27
C ARG A 173 -21.96 -15.87 3.51
N GLU A 174 -21.27 -15.01 2.78
CA GLU A 174 -20.09 -15.39 2.00
C GLU A 174 -18.93 -15.82 2.90
N HIS A 175 -18.71 -15.14 4.02
CA HIS A 175 -17.72 -15.54 5.00
C HIS A 175 -17.97 -16.96 5.54
N ARG A 176 -19.21 -17.27 5.90
CA ARG A 176 -19.59 -18.64 6.36
C ARG A 176 -19.36 -19.67 5.25
N ARG A 177 -19.70 -19.31 3.99
CA ARG A 177 -19.49 -20.20 2.85
C ARG A 177 -18.00 -20.47 2.60
N VAL A 178 -17.14 -19.45 2.68
CA VAL A 178 -15.72 -19.54 2.34
C VAL A 178 -14.88 -20.09 3.49
N LEU A 179 -15.16 -19.69 4.73
CA LEU A 179 -14.36 -20.03 5.92
C LEU A 179 -15.03 -21.05 6.85
N GLY A 180 -16.25 -21.50 6.56
CA GLY A 180 -16.95 -22.53 7.33
C GLY A 180 -17.41 -22.11 8.73
N ARG A 181 -17.32 -20.84 9.07
CA ARG A 181 -17.63 -20.30 10.41
C ARG A 181 -18.33 -18.93 10.32
N PRO A 182 -19.10 -18.52 11.34
CA PRO A 182 -19.68 -17.18 11.38
C PRO A 182 -18.59 -16.11 11.46
N LEU A 183 -18.90 -14.93 10.95
CA LEU A 183 -18.03 -13.76 11.06
C LEU A 183 -18.22 -13.10 12.44
N SER A 184 -17.13 -12.85 13.11
CA SER A 184 -17.06 -11.98 14.30
C SER A 184 -16.15 -10.79 13.96
N PRO A 185 -16.69 -9.65 13.50
CA PRO A 185 -15.88 -8.58 12.92
C PRO A 185 -14.80 -8.03 13.85
N ARG A 186 -15.06 -8.00 15.16
CA ARG A 186 -14.12 -7.48 16.16
C ARG A 186 -12.99 -8.45 16.51
N ASP A 187 -13.16 -9.73 16.20
CA ASP A 187 -12.19 -10.78 16.53
C ASP A 187 -11.26 -11.09 15.34
N VAL A 188 -11.51 -10.48 14.18
CA VAL A 188 -10.64 -10.64 13.01
C VAL A 188 -9.28 -10.00 13.26
N THR A 189 -8.24 -10.80 13.05
CA THR A 189 -6.84 -10.39 13.26
C THR A 189 -6.02 -10.52 11.95
N ALA A 190 -4.73 -10.24 12.02
CA ALA A 190 -3.83 -10.45 10.88
C ALA A 190 -3.68 -11.94 10.50
N PHE A 191 -4.02 -12.87 11.41
CA PHE A 191 -3.95 -14.31 11.14
C PHE A 191 -4.75 -14.72 9.91
N GLU A 192 -5.97 -14.18 9.75
CA GLU A 192 -6.87 -14.55 8.66
C GLU A 192 -6.32 -14.23 7.27
N THR A 193 -5.40 -13.29 7.18
CA THR A 193 -4.78 -12.87 5.91
C THR A 193 -3.26 -12.94 5.95
N ASP A 194 -2.68 -13.70 6.87
CA ASP A 194 -1.23 -13.90 6.96
C ASP A 194 -0.73 -14.67 5.73
N PRO A 195 0.06 -14.04 4.83
CA PRO A 195 0.52 -14.70 3.62
C PRO A 195 1.59 -15.78 3.89
N MET A 196 2.11 -15.86 5.11
CA MET A 196 3.07 -16.89 5.53
C MET A 196 2.39 -18.22 5.89
N ARG A 197 1.06 -18.22 6.01
CA ARG A 197 0.23 -19.37 6.38
C ARG A 197 -0.55 -19.92 5.20
N ASP A 198 -1.06 -21.15 5.31
CA ASP A 198 -1.83 -21.83 4.25
C ASP A 198 -3.06 -22.59 4.77
N GLU A 199 -3.54 -22.22 5.94
CA GLU A 199 -4.66 -22.86 6.63
C GLU A 199 -6.02 -22.39 6.09
N LEU A 200 -6.08 -21.14 5.60
CA LEU A 200 -7.31 -20.50 5.15
C LEU A 200 -7.23 -20.06 3.67
N PRO A 201 -8.37 -20.11 2.95
CA PRO A 201 -8.46 -19.55 1.59
C PRO A 201 -8.01 -18.10 1.50
N THR A 202 -8.33 -17.28 2.51
CA THR A 202 -7.95 -15.86 2.58
C THR A 202 -6.45 -15.64 2.68
N GLN A 203 -5.69 -16.56 3.26
CA GLN A 203 -4.23 -16.51 3.33
C GLN A 203 -3.59 -16.77 1.95
N ARG A 204 -4.15 -17.70 1.17
CA ARG A 204 -3.75 -17.93 -0.23
C ARG A 204 -4.05 -16.70 -1.10
N LEU A 205 -5.23 -16.12 -0.94
CA LEU A 205 -5.59 -14.88 -1.62
C LEU A 205 -4.70 -13.71 -1.22
N SER A 206 -4.28 -13.65 0.04
CA SER A 206 -3.32 -12.64 0.51
C SER A 206 -1.97 -12.76 -0.21
N ARG A 207 -1.43 -13.97 -0.38
CA ARG A 207 -0.22 -14.18 -1.20
C ARG A 207 -0.42 -13.68 -2.63
N ARG A 208 -1.57 -13.99 -3.22
CA ARG A 208 -1.86 -13.58 -4.59
C ARG A 208 -1.99 -12.06 -4.72
N SER A 209 -2.75 -11.44 -3.85
CA SER A 209 -2.93 -10.00 -3.79
C SER A 209 -1.59 -9.27 -3.62
N ASN A 210 -0.79 -9.69 -2.64
CA ASN A 210 0.53 -9.10 -2.42
C ASN A 210 1.43 -9.26 -3.67
N ARG A 211 1.37 -10.40 -4.36
CA ARG A 211 2.13 -10.58 -5.60
C ARG A 211 1.71 -9.59 -6.69
N LEU A 212 0.41 -9.37 -6.87
CA LEU A 212 -0.11 -8.38 -7.81
C LEU A 212 0.35 -6.97 -7.45
N ARG A 213 0.29 -6.64 -6.16
CA ARG A 213 0.76 -5.35 -5.62
C ARG A 213 2.27 -5.17 -5.86
N ASP A 214 3.09 -6.18 -5.58
CA ASP A 214 4.54 -6.13 -5.81
C ASP A 214 4.89 -5.91 -7.29
N GLU A 215 4.20 -6.59 -8.20
CA GLU A 215 4.38 -6.42 -9.63
C GLU A 215 4.01 -5.00 -10.08
N HIS A 216 2.91 -4.46 -9.58
CA HIS A 216 2.49 -3.09 -9.81
C HIS A 216 3.48 -2.08 -9.24
N MET A 217 3.86 -2.22 -7.96
CA MET A 217 4.85 -1.37 -7.29
C MET A 217 6.18 -1.34 -8.05
N LEU A 218 6.67 -2.50 -8.50
CA LEU A 218 7.89 -2.57 -9.30
C LEU A 218 7.78 -1.76 -10.59
N ALA A 219 6.63 -1.85 -11.27
CA ALA A 219 6.38 -1.08 -12.49
C ALA A 219 6.36 0.43 -12.21
N GLN A 220 5.66 0.86 -11.13
CA GLN A 220 5.59 2.26 -10.72
C GLN A 220 6.96 2.82 -10.33
N LEU A 221 7.74 2.10 -9.51
CA LEU A 221 9.09 2.49 -9.11
C LEU A 221 10.00 2.70 -10.33
N ARG A 222 9.95 1.79 -11.30
CA ARG A 222 10.75 1.88 -12.54
C ARG A 222 10.31 3.06 -13.41
N ALA A 223 9.01 3.27 -13.57
CA ALA A 223 8.48 4.40 -14.33
C ALA A 223 8.87 5.74 -13.71
N ALA A 224 8.73 5.86 -12.37
CA ALA A 224 9.11 7.07 -11.66
C ALA A 224 10.59 7.42 -11.83
N VAL A 225 11.48 6.43 -11.72
CA VAL A 225 12.92 6.66 -11.94
C VAL A 225 13.21 7.06 -13.38
N GLY A 226 12.55 6.41 -14.35
CA GLY A 226 12.70 6.76 -15.77
C GLY A 226 12.28 8.18 -16.09
N THR A 227 11.32 8.73 -15.35
CA THR A 227 10.78 10.07 -15.56
C THR A 227 11.53 11.14 -14.74
N HIS A 228 11.81 10.86 -13.46
CA HIS A 228 12.26 11.87 -12.51
C HIS A 228 13.73 11.70 -12.08
N GLY A 229 14.37 10.59 -12.43
CA GLY A 229 15.78 10.31 -12.14
C GLY A 229 16.03 9.96 -10.67
N ARG A 230 15.69 10.83 -9.72
CA ARG A 230 15.89 10.61 -8.28
C ARG A 230 14.55 10.41 -7.58
N VAL A 231 14.33 9.21 -7.04
CA VAL A 231 13.07 8.81 -6.42
C VAL A 231 13.31 8.29 -5.01
N PHE A 232 12.48 8.73 -4.07
CA PHE A 232 12.35 8.16 -2.75
C PHE A 232 10.99 7.48 -2.62
N ALA A 233 10.95 6.30 -2.01
CA ALA A 233 9.70 5.56 -1.82
C ALA A 233 9.63 4.92 -0.43
N THR A 234 8.43 4.86 0.18
CA THR A 234 8.18 4.11 1.43
C THR A 234 7.17 3.01 1.21
N VAL A 235 7.42 1.85 1.82
CA VAL A 235 6.60 0.64 1.70
C VAL A 235 6.74 -0.21 2.97
N GLY A 236 5.85 -1.17 3.20
CA GLY A 236 6.05 -2.18 4.24
C GLY A 236 7.33 -3.00 4.01
N VAL A 237 8.01 -3.35 5.10
CA VAL A 237 9.33 -4.00 5.05
C VAL A 237 9.35 -5.27 4.18
N SER A 238 8.30 -6.07 4.23
CA SER A 238 8.19 -7.30 3.42
C SER A 238 8.25 -7.01 1.92
N HIS A 239 7.54 -5.98 1.46
CA HIS A 239 7.57 -5.56 0.05
C HIS A 239 8.96 -5.08 -0.35
N ALA A 240 9.66 -4.31 0.50
CA ALA A 240 11.01 -3.84 0.21
C ALA A 240 11.99 -5.01 0.01
N VAL A 241 11.95 -6.00 0.90
CA VAL A 241 12.80 -7.20 0.81
C VAL A 241 12.44 -8.03 -0.43
N MET A 242 11.14 -8.24 -0.69
CA MET A 242 10.68 -9.04 -1.83
C MET A 242 10.99 -8.41 -3.18
N LEU A 243 10.96 -7.08 -3.26
CA LEU A 243 11.24 -6.32 -4.48
C LEU A 243 12.74 -6.16 -4.77
N GLU A 244 13.61 -6.23 -3.77
CA GLU A 244 15.04 -5.91 -3.93
C GLU A 244 15.73 -6.67 -5.08
N PRO A 245 15.59 -8.00 -5.25
CA PRO A 245 16.29 -8.71 -6.34
C PRO A 245 15.85 -8.23 -7.72
N ALA A 246 14.56 -7.89 -7.86
CA ALA A 246 14.00 -7.36 -9.10
C ALA A 246 14.48 -5.93 -9.39
N LEU A 247 14.57 -5.10 -8.37
CA LEU A 247 15.11 -3.75 -8.46
C LEU A 247 16.59 -3.80 -8.86
N ARG A 248 17.43 -4.51 -8.13
CA ARG A 248 18.88 -4.62 -8.45
C ARG A 248 19.11 -5.14 -9.86
N ALA A 249 18.34 -6.14 -10.27
CA ALA A 249 18.40 -6.66 -11.64
C ALA A 249 18.02 -5.63 -12.71
N SER A 250 17.07 -4.75 -12.40
CA SER A 250 16.69 -3.67 -13.32
C SER A 250 17.80 -2.62 -13.48
N TRP A 251 18.63 -2.44 -12.47
CA TRP A 251 19.76 -1.50 -12.51
C TRP A 251 21.04 -2.12 -13.09
N THR A 252 21.19 -3.45 -13.10
CA THR A 252 22.35 -4.13 -13.71
C THR A 252 22.20 -4.39 -15.21
N ALA A 253 20.96 -4.54 -15.70
CA ALA A 253 20.71 -4.75 -17.12
C ALA A 253 20.98 -3.47 -17.92
N SER A 254 21.72 -3.58 -19.05
CA SER A 254 22.10 -2.50 -19.97
C SER A 254 20.93 -1.82 -20.72
N ALA A 255 19.72 -1.94 -20.25
CA ALA A 255 18.56 -1.30 -20.83
C ALA A 255 18.45 0.14 -20.32
N LYS A 256 18.64 1.12 -21.21
CA LYS A 256 18.19 2.50 -20.95
C LYS A 256 16.76 2.41 -20.43
N PHE A 257 16.47 3.05 -19.30
CA PHE A 257 15.09 3.26 -18.84
C PHE A 257 14.35 4.01 -19.96
N LYS A 258 13.70 3.27 -20.85
CA LYS A 258 12.78 3.90 -21.79
C LYS A 258 11.55 4.28 -20.98
N PRO A 259 11.09 5.53 -21.03
CA PRO A 259 9.78 5.87 -20.52
C PRO A 259 8.80 4.96 -21.27
N THR A 260 8.19 4.04 -20.57
CA THR A 260 7.06 3.30 -21.12
C THR A 260 5.90 4.28 -21.20
N SER A 261 5.29 4.38 -22.35
CA SER A 261 4.06 5.17 -22.60
C SER A 261 2.83 4.64 -21.83
N ALA A 262 3.04 3.73 -20.89
CA ALA A 262 2.01 3.13 -20.07
C ALA A 262 1.99 3.80 -18.70
N GLY A 263 1.00 4.62 -18.48
CA GLY A 263 0.70 5.24 -17.21
C GLY A 263 1.02 6.73 -17.23
N ALA A 264 0.13 7.51 -17.85
CA ALA A 264 -0.09 8.82 -17.29
C ALA A 264 -0.30 8.59 -15.79
N TRP A 265 0.64 9.07 -14.95
CA TRP A 265 0.35 9.32 -13.55
C TRP A 265 -1.01 9.98 -13.59
N ALA A 266 -2.06 9.36 -13.05
CA ALA A 266 -3.30 10.07 -12.83
C ALA A 266 -2.91 11.25 -11.95
N SER A 267 -2.54 12.35 -12.60
CA SER A 267 -2.45 13.65 -11.94
C SER A 267 -3.79 13.76 -11.27
N GLU A 268 -3.76 13.80 -9.93
CA GLU A 268 -4.96 14.12 -9.15
C GLU A 268 -5.61 15.28 -9.90
N PRO A 269 -6.90 15.20 -10.26
CA PRO A 269 -7.55 16.35 -10.87
C PRO A 269 -7.26 17.52 -9.96
N LYS A 270 -6.62 18.57 -10.49
CA LYS A 270 -6.49 19.85 -9.78
C LYS A 270 -7.85 20.09 -9.21
N GLN A 271 -7.96 20.20 -7.89
CA GLN A 271 -9.20 20.44 -7.18
C GLN A 271 -9.86 21.66 -7.83
N MET A 272 -10.68 21.42 -8.84
CA MET A 272 -11.72 22.37 -9.23
C MET A 272 -12.72 22.30 -8.09
N GLY A 273 -12.90 23.43 -7.41
CA GLY A 273 -13.67 23.65 -6.22
C GLY A 273 -14.99 22.87 -6.17
N THR A 274 -14.92 21.63 -5.75
CA THR A 274 -16.05 20.87 -5.28
C THR A 274 -16.07 20.99 -3.77
N ARG A 275 -17.18 21.48 -3.30
CA ARG A 275 -17.49 21.66 -1.89
C ARG A 275 -17.01 20.45 -1.12
N SER A 276 -16.08 20.72 -0.20
CA SER A 276 -15.58 19.84 0.82
C SER A 276 -16.74 19.03 1.46
N CYS A 277 -16.86 17.77 1.12
CA CYS A 277 -17.31 16.75 2.05
C CYS A 277 -16.10 16.25 2.86
N ALA A 278 -15.29 17.19 3.32
CA ALA A 278 -14.53 17.02 4.53
C ALA A 278 -15.58 17.15 5.64
N ALA A 279 -16.08 16.00 6.11
CA ALA A 279 -16.73 15.95 7.41
C ALA A 279 -15.69 16.48 8.41
N SER A 280 -15.79 17.77 8.70
CA SER A 280 -15.11 18.41 9.82
C SER A 280 -15.63 17.72 11.07
N TRP A 281 -14.85 16.80 11.62
CA TRP A 281 -15.10 16.21 12.92
C TRP A 281 -14.74 17.24 13.98
N THR A 282 -15.62 18.24 14.17
CA THR A 282 -15.66 19.01 15.39
C THR A 282 -16.12 18.09 16.52
N MET A 283 -15.24 17.85 17.46
CA MET A 283 -15.60 17.32 18.77
C MET A 283 -16.61 18.28 19.41
N ARG A 284 -17.90 17.90 19.42
CA ARG A 284 -18.84 18.45 20.43
C ARG A 284 -18.77 17.54 21.63
N GLY A 285 -18.30 18.11 22.70
CA GLY A 285 -18.37 17.49 24.02
C GLY A 285 -19.82 17.17 24.39
N LEU A 286 -20.00 16.02 25.01
CA LEU A 286 -21.13 15.71 25.86
C LEU A 286 -20.60 15.65 27.28
N GLY A 287 -21.17 16.50 28.13
CA GLY A 287 -20.96 16.52 29.56
C GLY A 287 -21.50 15.27 30.27
#